data_7abf28401c0a1d6f308fc69ad87b4270
#
_entry.id   7abf28401c0a1d6f308fc69ad87b4270
#
_cell.length_a   1.000
_cell.length_b   1.000
_cell.length_c   1.000
_cell.angle_alpha   90.00
_cell.angle_beta   90.00
_cell.angle_gamma   90.00
#
_symmetry.space_group_name_H-M   'P 1'
#
loop_
_entity.id
_entity.type
_entity.pdbx_description
1 polymer ?
#
loop_
_entity_poly.entity_id
_entity_poly.type
_entity_poly.pdbx_seq_one_letter_code
_entity_poly.pdbx_strand_id
1 'polypeptide(L)'
;MSDEPIVGGCQCESTRFKLNARPLFTHACHCLVCRRRSGTAFGLTTTALRDDLTITHGEAAAKQISPRTTIYRCGTCETVIYSESTQFPSTVLVRGGTFDDPDVVKPGAHIWVKRKHPWIVLPDDVPQFDEDYDIHLVWPRDALARLNAANQAHESGAGSTPK
;
A
#
# COMPACT_ATOMS: atom_id res chain seq x y z
N MET A 1 20.09 -8.59 7.64
CA MET A 1 18.86 -7.83 7.36
C MET A 1 17.85 -8.29 8.39
N SER A 2 17.34 -7.39 9.23
CA SER A 2 16.49 -7.74 10.37
C SER A 2 15.19 -8.40 9.89
N ASP A 3 14.90 -9.58 10.42
CA ASP A 3 13.60 -10.29 10.27
C ASP A 3 12.51 -9.67 11.15
N GLU A 4 12.70 -8.43 11.61
CA GLU A 4 11.72 -7.76 12.45
C GLU A 4 10.50 -7.34 11.60
N PRO A 5 9.29 -7.61 12.09
CA PRO A 5 8.07 -7.22 11.39
C PRO A 5 7.98 -5.70 11.31
N ILE A 6 7.54 -5.20 10.16
CA ILE A 6 7.28 -3.78 9.93
C ILE A 6 5.93 -3.47 10.58
N VAL A 7 5.92 -2.52 11.50
CA VAL A 7 4.72 -2.17 12.29
C VAL A 7 4.20 -0.77 11.96
N GLY A 8 2.92 -0.57 12.27
CA GLY A 8 2.26 0.71 12.08
C GLY A 8 0.85 0.74 12.67
N GLY A 9 0.17 1.84 12.48
CA GLY A 9 -1.19 2.00 12.99
C GLY A 9 -1.82 3.36 12.69
N CYS A 10 -2.94 3.61 13.35
CA CYS A 10 -3.65 4.87 13.28
C CYS A 10 -3.08 5.89 14.27
N GLN A 11 -3.45 7.17 14.08
CA GLN A 11 -3.00 8.26 14.93
C GLN A 11 -3.38 8.09 16.42
N CYS A 12 -4.54 7.51 16.73
CA CYS A 12 -5.03 7.32 18.11
C CYS A 12 -4.59 5.98 18.73
N GLU A 13 -3.78 5.21 18.02
CA GLU A 13 -3.25 3.89 18.41
C GLU A 13 -4.30 2.78 18.67
N SER A 14 -5.59 3.06 18.50
CA SER A 14 -6.66 2.07 18.67
C SER A 14 -6.65 0.97 17.61
N THR A 15 -5.98 1.18 16.49
CA THR A 15 -5.78 0.16 15.45
C THR A 15 -4.30 0.06 15.12
N ARG A 16 -3.74 -1.14 15.31
CA ARG A 16 -2.33 -1.42 15.01
C ARG A 16 -2.23 -2.59 14.04
N PHE A 17 -1.20 -2.58 13.21
CA PHE A 17 -0.92 -3.65 12.27
C PHE A 17 0.57 -3.99 12.21
N LYS A 18 0.87 -5.15 11.63
CA LYS A 18 2.21 -5.54 11.22
C LYS A 18 2.19 -6.11 9.80
N LEU A 19 3.28 -5.94 9.09
CA LEU A 19 3.61 -6.74 7.91
C LEU A 19 4.63 -7.81 8.32
N ASN A 20 4.30 -9.07 8.03
CA ASN A 20 5.13 -10.23 8.37
C ASN A 20 6.30 -10.41 7.37
N ALA A 21 6.26 -9.71 6.25
CA ALA A 21 7.33 -9.70 5.26
C ALA A 21 7.49 -8.31 4.64
N ARG A 22 8.60 -8.09 3.95
CA ARG A 22 8.86 -6.82 3.25
C ARG A 22 7.75 -6.52 2.23
N PRO A 23 7.35 -5.27 2.10
CA PRO A 23 6.46 -4.83 1.03
C PRO A 23 6.98 -5.25 -0.34
N LEU A 24 6.08 -5.42 -1.29
CA LEU A 24 6.44 -5.68 -2.68
C LEU A 24 7.03 -4.42 -3.33
N PHE A 25 6.38 -3.28 -3.13
CA PHE A 25 6.83 -2.01 -3.69
C PHE A 25 6.11 -0.82 -3.04
N THR A 26 6.76 0.34 -3.02
CA THR A 26 6.16 1.60 -2.59
C THR A 26 6.27 2.63 -3.71
N HIS A 27 5.18 3.35 -3.98
CA HIS A 27 5.20 4.47 -4.92
C HIS A 27 4.50 5.72 -4.36
N ALA A 28 4.93 6.88 -4.85
CA ALA A 28 4.27 8.16 -4.61
C ALA A 28 3.35 8.50 -5.80
N CYS A 29 2.03 8.55 -5.57
CA CYS A 29 1.03 8.81 -6.60
C CYS A 29 0.55 10.26 -6.56
N HIS A 30 0.79 11.01 -7.63
CA HIS A 30 0.40 12.42 -7.77
C HIS A 30 -0.98 12.64 -8.40
N CYS A 31 -1.75 11.58 -8.66
CA CYS A 31 -3.07 11.73 -9.26
C CYS A 31 -4.04 12.46 -8.33
N LEU A 32 -5.05 13.10 -8.94
CA LEU A 32 -6.05 13.88 -8.21
C LEU A 32 -6.81 13.06 -7.15
N VAL A 33 -7.06 11.77 -7.42
CA VAL A 33 -7.78 10.89 -6.50
C VAL A 33 -6.94 10.62 -5.25
N CYS A 34 -5.65 10.28 -5.40
CA CYS A 34 -4.76 10.04 -4.28
C CYS A 34 -4.57 11.29 -3.43
N ARG A 35 -4.34 12.44 -4.06
CA ARG A 35 -4.21 13.73 -3.35
C ARG A 35 -5.46 14.09 -2.54
N ARG A 36 -6.66 13.96 -3.13
CA ARG A 36 -7.93 14.23 -2.43
C ARG A 36 -8.19 13.29 -1.27
N ARG A 37 -7.81 12.01 -1.43
CA ARG A 37 -8.01 11.00 -0.37
C ARG A 37 -7.04 11.13 0.79
N SER A 38 -5.82 11.59 0.53
CA SER A 38 -4.80 11.76 1.56
C SER A 38 -4.78 13.16 2.18
N GLY A 39 -5.36 14.16 1.49
CA GLY A 39 -5.25 15.56 1.89
C GLY A 39 -3.82 16.12 1.76
N THR A 40 -2.96 15.47 0.96
CA THR A 40 -1.55 15.81 0.80
C THR A 40 -1.18 16.06 -0.66
N ALA A 41 0.06 16.44 -0.92
CA ALA A 41 0.57 16.72 -2.25
C ALA A 41 0.64 15.48 -3.16
N PHE A 42 0.73 14.28 -2.58
CA PHE A 42 0.69 12.97 -3.24
C PHE A 42 0.24 11.89 -2.23
N GLY A 43 -0.26 10.77 -2.71
CA GLY A 43 -0.51 9.60 -1.87
C GLY A 43 0.73 8.70 -1.84
N LEU A 44 1.25 8.39 -0.65
CA LEU A 44 2.28 7.36 -0.49
C LEU A 44 1.60 6.02 -0.28
N THR A 45 1.83 5.09 -1.20
CA THR A 45 1.15 3.78 -1.23
C THR A 45 2.17 2.66 -1.25
N THR A 46 2.05 1.76 -0.29
CA THR A 46 2.92 0.58 -0.15
C THR A 46 2.11 -0.67 -0.47
N THR A 47 2.49 -1.36 -1.53
CA THR A 47 1.87 -2.64 -1.92
C THR A 47 2.52 -3.78 -1.13
N ALA A 48 1.70 -4.56 -0.44
CA ALA A 48 2.11 -5.76 0.28
C ALA A 48 1.20 -6.94 -0.13
N LEU A 49 1.64 -8.17 0.12
CA LEU A 49 0.75 -9.32 0.01
C LEU A 49 -0.33 -9.24 1.11
N ARG A 50 -1.54 -9.65 0.77
CA ARG A 50 -2.67 -9.67 1.73
C ARG A 50 -2.33 -10.51 2.96
N ASP A 51 -1.75 -11.69 2.77
CA ASP A 51 -1.45 -12.64 3.82
C ASP A 51 -0.28 -12.17 4.74
N ASP A 52 0.49 -11.18 4.29
CA ASP A 52 1.53 -10.57 5.13
C ASP A 52 0.97 -9.52 6.11
N LEU A 53 -0.24 -8.97 5.87
CA LEU A 53 -0.85 -7.98 6.74
C LEU A 53 -1.64 -8.63 7.87
N THR A 54 -1.32 -8.28 9.10
CA THR A 54 -2.05 -8.71 10.30
C THR A 54 -2.44 -7.50 11.14
N ILE A 55 -3.72 -7.38 11.51
CA ILE A 55 -4.15 -6.42 12.54
C ILE A 55 -3.79 -7.00 13.89
N THR A 56 -2.95 -6.30 14.64
CA THR A 56 -2.38 -6.76 15.93
C THR A 56 -3.11 -6.20 17.14
N HIS A 57 -3.82 -5.09 16.95
CA HIS A 57 -4.63 -4.47 17.99
C HIS A 57 -5.82 -3.74 17.36
N GLY A 58 -6.96 -3.78 18.05
CA GLY A 58 -8.18 -3.14 17.61
C GLY A 58 -8.78 -3.74 16.34
N GLU A 59 -9.52 -2.92 15.62
CA GLU A 59 -10.22 -3.32 14.40
C GLU A 59 -10.06 -2.28 13.30
N ALA A 60 -9.94 -2.73 12.07
CA ALA A 60 -9.97 -1.87 10.88
C ALA A 60 -11.33 -2.02 10.19
N ALA A 61 -12.18 -1.02 10.34
CA ALA A 61 -13.54 -1.01 9.79
C ALA A 61 -13.52 -0.86 8.26
N ALA A 62 -14.17 -1.78 7.57
CA ALA A 62 -14.28 -1.79 6.12
C ALA A 62 -15.30 -0.75 5.64
N LYS A 63 -14.95 -0.03 4.56
CA LYS A 63 -15.85 0.85 3.83
C LYS A 63 -15.65 0.70 2.33
N GLN A 64 -16.66 0.21 1.63
CA GLN A 64 -16.64 0.19 0.18
C GLN A 64 -16.75 1.62 -0.39
N ILE A 65 -15.81 2.01 -1.24
CA ILE A 65 -15.74 3.36 -1.85
C ILE A 65 -15.91 3.35 -3.36
N SER A 66 -15.88 2.17 -3.96
CA SER A 66 -16.21 1.92 -5.36
C SER A 66 -16.57 0.44 -5.52
N PRO A 67 -17.14 0.00 -6.67
CA PRO A 67 -17.43 -1.41 -6.92
C PRO A 67 -16.21 -2.34 -6.80
N ARG A 68 -15.00 -1.79 -6.91
CA ARG A 68 -13.75 -2.58 -6.89
C ARG A 68 -12.84 -2.29 -5.70
N THR A 69 -13.16 -1.29 -4.86
CA THR A 69 -12.24 -0.82 -3.83
C THR A 69 -12.93 -0.72 -2.48
N THR A 70 -12.36 -1.41 -1.49
CA THR A 70 -12.71 -1.28 -0.08
C THR A 70 -11.53 -0.65 0.65
N ILE A 71 -11.79 0.37 1.45
CA ILE A 71 -10.82 0.94 2.40
C ILE A 71 -11.08 0.38 3.79
N TYR A 72 -10.00 0.22 4.54
CA TYR A 72 -10.02 -0.21 5.94
C TYR A 72 -9.44 0.92 6.80
N ARG A 73 -10.20 1.34 7.80
CA ARG A 73 -9.92 2.51 8.61
C ARG A 73 -10.12 2.22 10.09
N CYS A 74 -9.44 2.97 10.93
CA CYS A 74 -9.70 2.94 12.36
C CYS A 74 -11.14 3.38 12.64
N GLY A 75 -11.88 2.61 13.45
CA GLY A 75 -13.25 2.95 13.84
C GLY A 75 -13.35 4.17 14.76
N THR A 76 -12.23 4.59 15.38
CA THR A 76 -12.21 5.71 16.34
C THR A 76 -11.80 7.02 15.68
N CYS A 77 -10.63 7.06 15.00
CA CYS A 77 -10.08 8.30 14.44
C CYS A 77 -10.15 8.39 12.92
N GLU A 78 -10.81 7.44 12.26
CA GLU A 78 -11.04 7.43 10.81
C GLU A 78 -9.75 7.38 9.95
N THR A 79 -8.56 7.23 10.55
CA THR A 79 -7.31 7.05 9.80
C THR A 79 -7.45 5.85 8.88
N VAL A 80 -7.29 6.04 7.57
CA VAL A 80 -7.27 4.94 6.60
C VAL A 80 -5.93 4.23 6.71
N ILE A 81 -5.96 2.93 7.01
CA ILE A 81 -4.78 2.08 7.18
C ILE A 81 -4.38 1.48 5.83
N TYR A 82 -5.31 0.78 5.17
CA TYR A 82 -5.05 0.14 3.88
C TYR A 82 -6.30 0.10 3.02
N SER A 83 -6.14 -0.35 1.80
CA SER A 83 -7.24 -0.64 0.88
C SER A 83 -7.00 -1.94 0.12
N GLU A 84 -8.09 -2.55 -0.32
CA GLU A 84 -8.13 -3.74 -1.14
C GLU A 84 -8.83 -3.46 -2.46
N SER A 85 -8.46 -4.22 -3.48
CA SER A 85 -9.11 -4.17 -4.79
C SER A 85 -9.48 -5.57 -5.26
N THR A 86 -10.68 -5.74 -5.78
CA THR A 86 -11.10 -7.01 -6.41
C THR A 86 -10.32 -7.34 -7.69
N GLN A 87 -9.61 -6.36 -8.26
CA GLN A 87 -8.74 -6.58 -9.42
C GLN A 87 -7.39 -7.22 -9.04
N PHE A 88 -6.95 -7.02 -7.79
CA PHE A 88 -5.67 -7.50 -7.28
C PHE A 88 -5.87 -8.18 -5.92
N PRO A 89 -6.57 -9.33 -5.88
CA PRO A 89 -7.06 -9.93 -4.64
C PRO A 89 -5.96 -10.43 -3.71
N SER A 90 -4.78 -10.70 -4.24
CA SER A 90 -3.62 -11.17 -3.47
C SER A 90 -2.86 -10.04 -2.77
N THR A 91 -3.24 -8.76 -2.99
CA THR A 91 -2.50 -7.62 -2.46
C THR A 91 -3.37 -6.66 -1.66
N VAL A 92 -2.71 -5.92 -0.79
CA VAL A 92 -3.25 -4.77 -0.07
C VAL A 92 -2.39 -3.54 -0.34
N LEU A 93 -3.02 -2.37 -0.32
CA LEU A 93 -2.36 -1.08 -0.50
C LEU A 93 -2.35 -0.34 0.84
N VAL A 94 -1.25 -0.47 1.58
CA VAL A 94 -1.08 0.17 2.89
C VAL A 94 -0.71 1.64 2.71
N ARG A 95 -1.26 2.51 3.54
CA ARG A 95 -0.93 3.94 3.53
C ARG A 95 0.45 4.17 4.12
N GLY A 96 1.37 4.73 3.32
CA GLY A 96 2.76 4.93 3.74
C GLY A 96 2.92 5.75 5.02
N GLY A 97 2.03 6.72 5.25
CA GLY A 97 2.05 7.53 6.48
C GLY A 97 1.55 6.84 7.74
N THR A 98 1.15 5.56 7.67
CA THR A 98 0.70 4.78 8.84
C THR A 98 1.76 3.83 9.40
N PHE A 99 2.93 3.74 8.79
CA PHE A 99 4.07 3.02 9.36
C PHE A 99 4.76 3.83 10.45
N ASP A 100 5.21 3.16 11.50
CA ASP A 100 5.89 3.82 12.63
C ASP A 100 7.29 4.30 12.23
N ASP A 101 8.00 3.52 11.43
CA ASP A 101 9.29 3.87 10.86
C ASP A 101 9.11 4.42 9.43
N PRO A 102 9.36 5.73 9.21
CA PRO A 102 9.22 6.32 7.88
C PRO A 102 10.25 5.80 6.86
N ASP A 103 11.37 5.24 7.32
CA ASP A 103 12.45 4.78 6.44
C ASP A 103 12.10 3.48 5.69
N VAL A 104 11.12 2.72 6.17
CA VAL A 104 10.68 1.48 5.52
C VAL A 104 9.87 1.70 4.23
N VAL A 105 9.44 2.92 3.96
CA VAL A 105 8.48 3.24 2.89
C VAL A 105 9.01 4.24 1.85
N LYS A 106 10.29 4.21 1.58
CA LYS A 106 10.87 5.04 0.50
C LYS A 106 10.20 4.71 -0.85
N PRO A 107 9.69 5.71 -1.59
CA PRO A 107 9.10 5.45 -2.89
C PRO A 107 10.18 5.01 -3.89
N GLY A 108 9.94 3.88 -4.54
CA GLY A 108 10.75 3.38 -5.66
C GLY A 108 10.31 3.95 -7.01
N ALA A 109 9.19 4.69 -7.07
CA ALA A 109 8.72 5.40 -8.24
C ALA A 109 7.77 6.54 -7.87
N HIS A 110 7.73 7.56 -8.72
CA HIS A 110 6.68 8.57 -8.76
C HIS A 110 5.77 8.34 -9.97
N ILE A 111 4.45 8.28 -9.74
CA ILE A 111 3.46 8.05 -10.80
C ILE A 111 2.46 9.19 -10.90
N TRP A 112 1.87 9.36 -12.09
CA TRP A 112 0.97 10.47 -12.41
C TRP A 112 1.65 11.82 -12.24
N VAL A 113 2.95 11.92 -12.57
CA VAL A 113 3.73 13.13 -12.36
C VAL A 113 3.25 14.30 -13.21
N LYS A 114 2.57 14.06 -14.33
CA LYS A 114 1.89 15.11 -15.12
C LYS A 114 0.84 15.88 -14.33
N ARG A 115 0.42 15.38 -13.16
CA ARG A 115 -0.55 15.98 -12.26
C ARG A 115 0.04 16.46 -10.94
N LYS A 116 1.37 16.37 -10.76
CA LYS A 116 2.01 16.83 -9.54
C LYS A 116 1.83 18.35 -9.37
N HIS A 117 1.89 18.84 -8.15
CA HIS A 117 1.94 20.27 -7.91
C HIS A 117 3.25 20.87 -8.46
N PRO A 118 3.21 22.04 -9.11
CA PRO A 118 4.39 22.63 -9.78
C PRO A 118 5.58 22.89 -8.84
N TRP A 119 5.29 23.16 -7.57
CA TRP A 119 6.32 23.45 -6.55
C TRP A 119 7.02 22.20 -5.99
N ILE A 120 6.54 20.99 -6.31
CA ILE A 120 7.20 19.75 -5.86
C ILE A 120 8.39 19.46 -6.78
N VAL A 121 9.56 19.38 -6.19
CA VAL A 121 10.77 18.87 -6.83
C VAL A 121 10.89 17.38 -6.51
N LEU A 122 11.04 16.56 -7.54
CA LEU A 122 11.21 15.11 -7.38
C LEU A 122 12.70 14.76 -7.46
N PRO A 123 13.16 13.71 -6.75
CA PRO A 123 14.52 13.21 -6.87
C PRO A 123 14.81 12.71 -8.30
N ASP A 124 15.97 13.01 -8.84
CA ASP A 124 16.36 12.58 -10.20
C ASP A 124 16.70 11.09 -10.27
N ASP A 125 17.06 10.48 -9.15
CA ASP A 125 17.43 9.06 -9.00
C ASP A 125 16.24 8.13 -8.80
N VAL A 126 15.02 8.66 -8.69
CA VAL A 126 13.78 7.86 -8.56
C VAL A 126 12.99 7.91 -9.87
N PRO A 127 12.64 6.76 -10.46
CA PRO A 127 11.83 6.71 -11.68
C PRO A 127 10.54 7.51 -11.60
N GLN A 128 10.25 8.27 -12.67
CA GLN A 128 9.11 9.17 -12.77
C GLN A 128 8.28 8.81 -14.01
N PHE A 129 6.97 8.64 -13.83
CA PHE A 129 6.04 8.26 -14.89
C PHE A 129 4.89 9.26 -15.00
N ASP A 130 4.60 9.70 -16.19
CA ASP A 130 3.49 10.64 -16.47
C ASP A 130 2.12 10.07 -16.07
N GLU A 131 1.95 8.75 -16.20
CA GLU A 131 0.76 8.01 -15.78
C GLU A 131 1.15 6.86 -14.85
N ASP A 132 0.63 5.69 -15.11
CA ASP A 132 0.98 4.43 -14.43
C ASP A 132 2.18 3.78 -15.13
N TYR A 133 2.69 2.68 -14.58
CA TYR A 133 3.83 1.95 -15.10
C TYR A 133 3.57 0.43 -15.15
N ASP A 134 4.32 -0.26 -15.99
CA ASP A 134 4.37 -1.72 -15.97
C ASP A 134 5.23 -2.19 -14.77
N ILE A 135 4.61 -2.91 -13.85
CA ILE A 135 5.29 -3.44 -12.66
C ILE A 135 6.49 -4.33 -13.02
N HIS A 136 6.44 -5.06 -14.14
CA HIS A 136 7.52 -5.94 -14.59
C HIS A 136 8.80 -5.19 -14.97
N LEU A 137 8.69 -3.90 -15.30
CA LEU A 137 9.82 -3.04 -15.63
C LEU A 137 10.40 -2.30 -14.42
N VAL A 138 9.64 -2.20 -13.34
CA VAL A 138 9.97 -1.32 -12.20
C VAL A 138 10.20 -2.07 -10.91
N TRP A 139 9.42 -3.12 -10.63
CA TRP A 139 9.51 -3.82 -9.35
C TRP A 139 10.71 -4.74 -9.28
N PRO A 140 11.28 -4.94 -8.08
CA PRO A 140 12.31 -5.93 -7.85
C PRO A 140 11.86 -7.35 -8.26
N ARG A 141 12.78 -8.14 -8.77
CA ARG A 141 12.47 -9.50 -9.26
C ARG A 141 11.90 -10.42 -8.17
N ASP A 142 12.41 -10.30 -6.96
CA ASP A 142 11.91 -11.05 -5.79
C ASP A 142 10.47 -10.65 -5.42
N ALA A 143 10.13 -9.35 -5.49
CA ALA A 143 8.77 -8.88 -5.29
C ALA A 143 7.80 -9.44 -6.34
N LEU A 144 8.20 -9.45 -7.61
CA LEU A 144 7.42 -10.04 -8.70
C LEU A 144 7.24 -11.56 -8.51
N ALA A 145 8.28 -12.28 -8.09
CA ALA A 145 8.19 -13.71 -7.83
C ALA A 145 7.21 -14.01 -6.68
N ARG A 146 7.25 -13.23 -5.59
CA ARG A 146 6.32 -13.34 -4.47
C ARG A 146 4.88 -13.05 -4.89
N LEU A 147 4.66 -12.00 -5.68
CA LEU A 147 3.34 -11.66 -6.22
C LEU A 147 2.79 -12.78 -7.08
N ASN A 148 3.59 -13.33 -8.00
CA ASN A 148 3.17 -14.42 -8.88
C ASN A 148 2.79 -15.67 -8.08
N ALA A 149 3.56 -16.04 -7.07
CA ALA A 149 3.25 -17.17 -6.19
C ALA A 149 1.93 -16.95 -5.44
N ALA A 150 1.68 -15.75 -4.91
CA ALA A 150 0.44 -15.42 -4.23
C ALA A 150 -0.78 -15.44 -5.16
N ASN A 151 -0.64 -14.96 -6.40
CA ASN A 151 -1.71 -15.01 -7.40
C ASN A 151 -2.06 -16.45 -7.76
N GLN A 152 -1.08 -17.32 -7.98
CA GLN A 152 -1.30 -18.75 -8.26
C GLN A 152 -2.00 -19.46 -7.10
N ALA A 153 -1.61 -19.16 -5.85
CA ALA A 153 -2.25 -19.71 -4.67
C ALA A 153 -3.72 -19.27 -4.55
N HIS A 154 -4.00 -18.00 -4.87
CA HIS A 154 -5.36 -17.47 -4.87
C HIS A 154 -6.24 -18.10 -5.94
N GLU A 155 -5.74 -18.27 -7.17
CA GLU A 155 -6.45 -18.90 -8.29
C GLU A 155 -6.72 -20.38 -8.04
N SER A 156 -5.81 -21.09 -7.36
CA SER A 156 -5.98 -22.52 -7.01
C SER A 156 -6.92 -22.79 -5.82
N GLY A 157 -7.53 -21.74 -5.24
CA GLY A 157 -8.44 -21.85 -4.10
C GLY A 157 -7.74 -22.13 -2.76
N ALA A 158 -6.41 -22.02 -2.70
CA ALA A 158 -5.62 -22.18 -1.48
C ALA A 158 -5.58 -20.90 -0.62
N GLY A 159 -6.28 -19.84 -1.04
CA GLY A 159 -6.42 -18.59 -0.29
C GLY A 159 -7.41 -18.78 0.86
N SER A 160 -6.89 -18.85 2.08
CA SER A 160 -7.68 -18.95 3.31
C SER A 160 -8.65 -17.78 3.41
N THR A 161 -9.93 -18.07 3.56
CA THR A 161 -10.91 -17.11 4.06
C THR A 161 -10.58 -16.86 5.53
N PRO A 162 -10.24 -15.64 5.97
CA PRO A 162 -10.16 -15.39 7.41
C PRO A 162 -11.57 -15.45 7.99
N LYS A 163 -11.73 -16.20 9.05
CA LYS A 163 -12.91 -16.16 9.93
C LYS A 163 -12.93 -14.86 10.71
#